data_1cbef791eea5393fa04d3024777bdbaa
#
_entry.id   1cbef791eea5393fa04d3024777bdbaa
#
_cell.length_a   1.000
_cell.length_b   1.000
_cell.length_c   1.000
_cell.angle_alpha   90.00
_cell.angle_beta   90.00
_cell.angle_gamma   90.00
#
_symmetry.space_group_name_H-M   'P 1'
#
loop_
_entity.id
_entity.type
_entity.pdbx_description
1 polymer ?
#
loop_
_entity_poly.entity_id
_entity_poly.type
_entity_poly.pdbx_seq_one_letter_code
_entity_poly.pdbx_strand_id
1 'polypeptide(L)'
;MANTNLFTSESVSEGHPDKVADQISDSIVDAIFSEDTTARIACETMINTGMVVLSGEITTSANIDYQTVARNTIREIGYTSEAMGFNSDSCEVLVSIDKQSPDIAQGVNEGEGMDLDQGAGDQGLMFGYACNETDVLMPCPITYSHLLVKRQADIRKSGQLNWLRPDAKSQVTVAYEDSKPISIDTVVLSTQHDPDIEHKDIEKAVIDEIIKPVLPENMITSKTRYLVNPTGRFVIGGPVGDCGLTGRKIIVDTYGGMARHGGGAFSGKDPSKVDRSAAYAARYVAKNIVAAGLAERCELQLSYAIGVAEPTSISIETFGTGKVEQEKLIGAIRDNFDLRPKGIINMLGLLRPIYQQTAAYGHFGRXDIDLPWERXDKXDILKQQLT
;
A
#
# COMPACT_ATOMS: atom_id res chain seq x y z
N MET A 1 26.39 26.18 5.42
CA MET A 1 25.04 26.44 4.81
C MET A 1 24.22 25.18 4.96
N ALA A 2 22.98 25.33 5.40
CA ALA A 2 22.08 24.17 5.50
C ALA A 2 21.85 23.56 4.12
N ASN A 3 21.86 22.25 4.03
CA ASN A 3 21.69 21.53 2.77
C ASN A 3 20.18 21.35 2.53
N THR A 4 19.60 22.27 1.77
CA THR A 4 18.16 22.22 1.45
C THR A 4 17.95 21.42 0.17
N ASN A 5 17.06 20.44 0.22
CA ASN A 5 16.67 19.65 -0.95
C ASN A 5 15.16 19.42 -0.98
N LEU A 6 14.64 19.09 -2.15
CA LEU A 6 13.22 18.79 -2.35
C LEU A 6 13.04 17.28 -2.56
N PHE A 7 11.99 16.72 -1.96
CA PHE A 7 11.62 15.33 -2.19
C PHE A 7 10.10 15.24 -2.45
N THR A 8 9.73 14.46 -3.45
CA THR A 8 8.34 14.36 -3.93
C THR A 8 7.87 12.91 -3.86
N SER A 9 6.65 12.73 -3.36
CA SER A 9 5.92 11.46 -3.48
C SER A 9 4.57 11.72 -4.12
N GLU A 10 4.00 10.68 -4.73
CA GLU A 10 2.65 10.73 -5.30
C GLU A 10 1.78 9.65 -4.71
N SER A 11 0.47 9.84 -4.80
CA SER A 11 -0.52 8.81 -4.49
C SER A 11 -1.68 8.92 -5.46
N VAL A 12 -2.51 7.87 -5.47
CA VAL A 12 -3.70 7.82 -6.33
C VAL A 12 -4.90 7.36 -5.49
N SER A 13 -6.10 7.77 -5.92
CA SER A 13 -7.33 7.42 -5.22
C SER A 13 -7.75 5.97 -5.49
N GLU A 14 -8.74 5.52 -4.73
CA GLU A 14 -9.36 4.21 -4.92
C GLU A 14 -9.96 4.04 -6.32
N GLY A 15 -10.27 5.14 -7.02
CA GLY A 15 -10.84 5.10 -8.38
C GLY A 15 -9.81 5.12 -9.50
N HIS A 16 -8.52 5.25 -9.19
CA HIS A 16 -7.46 5.11 -10.21
C HIS A 16 -7.46 3.68 -10.76
N PRO A 17 -7.34 3.49 -12.10
CA PRO A 17 -7.48 2.13 -12.68
C PRO A 17 -6.61 1.07 -12.02
N ASP A 18 -5.33 1.35 -11.76
CA ASP A 18 -4.46 0.39 -11.10
C ASP A 18 -4.96 0.06 -9.68
N LYS A 19 -5.50 1.06 -8.96
CA LYS A 19 -6.03 0.83 -7.62
C LYS A 19 -7.39 0.14 -7.63
N VAL A 20 -8.20 0.32 -8.65
CA VAL A 20 -9.40 -0.49 -8.85
C VAL A 20 -9.00 -1.97 -9.01
N ALA A 21 -7.98 -2.24 -9.83
CA ALA A 21 -7.46 -3.60 -10.03
C ALA A 21 -6.94 -4.20 -8.72
N ASP A 22 -6.14 -3.45 -7.95
CA ASP A 22 -5.62 -3.89 -6.65
C ASP A 22 -6.75 -4.23 -5.68
N GLN A 23 -7.78 -3.38 -5.61
CA GLN A 23 -8.91 -3.57 -4.70
C GLN A 23 -9.74 -4.81 -5.10
N ILE A 24 -9.95 -5.04 -6.39
CA ILE A 24 -10.65 -6.24 -6.85
C ILE A 24 -9.85 -7.49 -6.46
N SER A 25 -8.56 -7.51 -6.73
CA SER A 25 -7.69 -8.64 -6.40
C SER A 25 -7.71 -8.93 -4.88
N ASP A 26 -7.62 -7.91 -4.04
CA ASP A 26 -7.66 -8.09 -2.59
C ASP A 26 -9.07 -8.39 -2.05
N SER A 27 -10.13 -7.93 -2.71
CA SER A 27 -11.50 -8.35 -2.36
C SER A 27 -11.68 -9.85 -2.57
N ILE A 28 -11.07 -10.40 -3.61
CA ILE A 28 -11.09 -11.85 -3.86
C ILE A 28 -10.32 -12.59 -2.75
N VAL A 29 -9.14 -12.08 -2.35
CA VAL A 29 -8.39 -12.67 -1.23
C VAL A 29 -9.27 -12.71 0.03
N ASP A 30 -9.90 -11.58 0.37
CA ASP A 30 -10.72 -11.49 1.58
C ASP A 30 -11.97 -12.37 1.51
N ALA A 31 -12.62 -12.44 0.34
CA ALA A 31 -13.79 -13.30 0.15
C ALA A 31 -13.42 -14.78 0.39
N ILE A 32 -12.29 -15.21 -0.17
CA ILE A 32 -11.79 -16.58 0.01
C ILE A 32 -11.44 -16.83 1.49
N PHE A 33 -10.70 -15.91 2.11
CA PHE A 33 -10.26 -16.06 3.50
C PHE A 33 -11.43 -16.06 4.51
N SER A 34 -12.56 -15.52 4.12
CA SER A 34 -13.76 -15.60 4.95
C SER A 34 -14.32 -17.03 5.05
N GLU A 35 -13.96 -17.90 4.10
CA GLU A 35 -14.42 -19.30 4.05
C GLU A 35 -13.28 -20.31 4.22
N ASP A 36 -12.05 -19.98 3.73
CA ASP A 36 -10.94 -20.92 3.66
C ASP A 36 -9.61 -20.18 3.91
N THR A 37 -9.13 -20.24 5.15
CA THR A 37 -7.85 -19.61 5.54
C THR A 37 -6.62 -20.42 5.11
N THR A 38 -6.81 -21.60 4.53
CA THR A 38 -5.68 -22.43 4.02
C THR A 38 -5.44 -22.22 2.52
N ALA A 39 -6.25 -21.38 1.87
CA ALA A 39 -6.17 -21.14 0.43
C ALA A 39 -4.81 -20.59 0.00
N ARG A 40 -4.41 -20.96 -1.21
CA ARG A 40 -3.24 -20.38 -1.90
C ARG A 40 -3.76 -19.53 -3.04
N ILE A 41 -3.42 -18.25 -3.02
CA ILE A 41 -4.05 -17.25 -3.88
C ILE A 41 -2.99 -16.40 -4.57
N ALA A 42 -3.08 -16.30 -5.89
CA ALA A 42 -2.35 -15.35 -6.71
C ALA A 42 -3.36 -14.87 -7.77
N CYS A 43 -4.04 -13.76 -7.48
CA CYS A 43 -5.11 -13.24 -8.33
C CYS A 43 -4.71 -11.90 -8.92
N GLU A 44 -4.58 -11.86 -10.23
CA GLU A 44 -4.28 -10.64 -11.00
C GLU A 44 -5.55 -10.13 -11.64
N THR A 45 -5.70 -8.81 -11.66
CA THR A 45 -6.83 -8.13 -12.31
C THR A 45 -6.29 -7.17 -13.36
N MET A 46 -6.89 -7.22 -14.55
CA MET A 46 -6.75 -6.18 -15.57
C MET A 46 -8.10 -5.49 -15.72
N ILE A 47 -8.11 -4.18 -15.81
CA ILE A 47 -9.35 -3.42 -15.99
C ILE A 47 -9.15 -2.38 -17.10
N ASN A 48 -10.11 -2.31 -18.01
CA ASN A 48 -10.06 -1.39 -19.15
C ASN A 48 -11.49 -0.98 -19.49
N THR A 49 -11.68 -0.25 -20.57
CA THR A 49 -13.01 0.24 -20.98
C THR A 49 -14.02 -0.94 -21.03
N GLY A 50 -15.01 -0.89 -20.13
CA GLY A 50 -16.12 -1.85 -20.11
C GLY A 50 -15.76 -3.30 -19.74
N MET A 51 -14.52 -3.57 -19.28
CA MET A 51 -14.08 -4.95 -19.09
C MET A 51 -13.17 -5.10 -17.87
N VAL A 52 -13.37 -6.20 -17.14
CA VAL A 52 -12.49 -6.69 -16.07
C VAL A 52 -12.05 -8.11 -16.45
N VAL A 53 -10.77 -8.40 -16.32
CA VAL A 53 -10.23 -9.75 -16.49
C VAL A 53 -9.57 -10.17 -15.18
N LEU A 54 -10.03 -11.29 -14.62
CA LEU A 54 -9.43 -11.93 -13.44
C LEU A 54 -8.65 -13.14 -13.92
N SER A 55 -7.37 -13.20 -13.57
CA SER A 55 -6.51 -14.31 -14.01
C SER A 55 -5.53 -14.66 -12.89
N GLY A 56 -5.04 -15.88 -12.88
CA GLY A 56 -4.04 -16.31 -11.91
C GLY A 56 -4.26 -17.72 -11.43
N GLU A 57 -3.72 -18.03 -10.26
CA GLU A 57 -3.77 -19.38 -9.68
C GLU A 57 -4.39 -19.32 -8.28
N ILE A 58 -5.47 -20.05 -8.07
CA ILE A 58 -6.15 -20.15 -6.77
C ILE A 58 -6.45 -21.61 -6.46
N THR A 59 -5.94 -22.06 -5.31
CA THR A 59 -6.28 -23.38 -4.75
C THR A 59 -7.06 -23.13 -3.46
N THR A 60 -8.33 -23.50 -3.46
CA THR A 60 -9.22 -23.23 -2.31
C THR A 60 -10.38 -24.22 -2.28
N SER A 61 -10.92 -24.43 -1.07
CA SER A 61 -12.20 -25.11 -0.87
C SER A 61 -13.40 -24.16 -0.85
N ALA A 62 -13.14 -22.84 -0.83
CA ALA A 62 -14.22 -21.83 -0.85
C ALA A 62 -14.96 -21.82 -2.19
N ASN A 63 -16.23 -21.46 -2.16
CA ASN A 63 -17.07 -21.36 -3.35
C ASN A 63 -17.43 -19.90 -3.62
N ILE A 64 -16.55 -19.20 -4.30
CA ILE A 64 -16.63 -17.75 -4.49
C ILE A 64 -17.21 -17.41 -5.87
N ASP A 65 -18.17 -16.50 -5.91
CA ASP A 65 -18.65 -15.88 -7.14
C ASP A 65 -17.73 -14.67 -7.45
N TYR A 66 -16.67 -14.93 -8.21
CA TYR A 66 -15.66 -13.93 -8.55
C TYR A 66 -16.25 -12.72 -9.26
N GLN A 67 -17.25 -12.93 -10.13
CA GLN A 67 -17.87 -11.81 -10.86
C GLN A 67 -18.61 -10.88 -9.90
N THR A 68 -19.38 -11.46 -8.96
CA THR A 68 -20.11 -10.65 -7.97
C THR A 68 -19.13 -9.88 -7.05
N VAL A 69 -18.03 -10.51 -6.61
CA VAL A 69 -17.02 -9.83 -5.80
C VAL A 69 -16.44 -8.62 -6.55
N ALA A 70 -16.05 -8.82 -7.82
CA ALA A 70 -15.49 -7.74 -8.64
C ALA A 70 -16.49 -6.58 -8.81
N ARG A 71 -17.76 -6.90 -9.15
CA ARG A 71 -18.80 -5.88 -9.36
C ARG A 71 -19.07 -5.08 -8.08
N ASN A 72 -19.13 -5.77 -6.93
CA ASN A 72 -19.37 -5.10 -5.65
C ASN A 72 -18.24 -4.14 -5.31
N THR A 73 -16.99 -4.55 -5.54
CA THR A 73 -15.82 -3.70 -5.32
C THR A 73 -15.90 -2.43 -6.20
N ILE A 74 -16.20 -2.60 -7.49
CA ILE A 74 -16.33 -1.46 -8.43
C ILE A 74 -17.45 -0.51 -7.98
N ARG A 75 -18.57 -1.09 -7.50
CA ARG A 75 -19.72 -0.30 -7.01
C ARG A 75 -19.35 0.49 -5.75
N GLU A 76 -18.64 -0.12 -4.81
CA GLU A 76 -18.18 0.52 -3.57
C GLU A 76 -17.21 1.68 -3.85
N ILE A 77 -16.35 1.53 -4.86
CA ILE A 77 -15.44 2.59 -5.31
C ILE A 77 -16.26 3.77 -5.86
N GLY A 78 -17.38 3.49 -6.54
CA GLY A 78 -18.28 4.55 -7.01
C GLY A 78 -18.44 4.61 -8.52
N TYR A 79 -18.01 3.61 -9.27
CA TYR A 79 -18.28 3.51 -10.71
C TYR A 79 -19.65 2.89 -10.91
N THR A 80 -20.69 3.73 -10.83
CA THR A 80 -22.09 3.30 -10.80
C THR A 80 -22.96 3.91 -11.91
N SER A 81 -22.34 4.58 -12.89
CA SER A 81 -23.09 5.28 -13.93
C SER A 81 -22.37 5.20 -15.27
N GLU A 82 -23.14 4.97 -16.33
CA GLU A 82 -22.64 5.02 -17.71
C GLU A 82 -22.02 6.39 -18.06
N ALA A 83 -22.48 7.44 -17.39
CA ALA A 83 -21.92 8.80 -17.61
C ALA A 83 -20.44 8.90 -17.24
N MET A 84 -19.95 7.98 -16.39
CA MET A 84 -18.53 7.91 -16.02
C MET A 84 -17.71 7.10 -17.04
N GLY A 85 -18.39 6.45 -18.01
CA GLY A 85 -17.76 5.60 -19.01
C GLY A 85 -17.42 4.19 -18.52
N PHE A 86 -17.62 3.92 -17.23
CA PHE A 86 -17.41 2.62 -16.60
C PHE A 86 -18.45 2.41 -15.51
N ASN A 87 -19.06 1.22 -15.47
CA ASN A 87 -20.20 0.96 -14.58
C ASN A 87 -20.15 -0.49 -14.10
N SER A 88 -20.27 -0.67 -12.78
CA SER A 88 -20.25 -1.98 -12.11
C SER A 88 -21.29 -2.96 -12.63
N ASP A 89 -22.44 -2.45 -13.08
CA ASP A 89 -23.54 -3.31 -13.48
C ASP A 89 -23.43 -3.81 -14.93
N SER A 90 -22.79 -3.02 -15.80
CA SER A 90 -22.74 -3.33 -17.24
C SER A 90 -21.37 -3.80 -17.74
N CYS A 91 -20.28 -3.61 -16.96
CA CYS A 91 -18.96 -4.06 -17.40
C CYS A 91 -18.92 -5.58 -17.54
N GLU A 92 -18.14 -6.08 -18.50
CA GLU A 92 -17.89 -7.51 -18.66
C GLU A 92 -16.87 -7.97 -17.62
N VAL A 93 -17.09 -9.12 -16.99
CA VAL A 93 -16.11 -9.71 -16.05
C VAL A 93 -15.74 -11.10 -16.55
N LEU A 94 -14.52 -11.24 -17.03
CA LEU A 94 -13.96 -12.50 -17.54
C LEU A 94 -13.12 -13.14 -16.44
N VAL A 95 -13.26 -14.46 -16.26
CA VAL A 95 -12.54 -15.19 -15.19
C VAL A 95 -11.74 -16.33 -15.83
N SER A 96 -10.43 -16.34 -15.61
CA SER A 96 -9.51 -17.36 -16.08
C SER A 96 -8.56 -17.73 -14.93
N ILE A 97 -9.02 -18.59 -14.03
CA ILE A 97 -8.31 -18.98 -12.80
C ILE A 97 -7.92 -20.45 -12.89
N ASP A 98 -6.64 -20.74 -12.70
CA ASP A 98 -6.10 -22.09 -12.63
C ASP A 98 -5.76 -22.48 -11.19
N LYS A 99 -5.29 -23.72 -10.97
CA LYS A 99 -4.80 -24.19 -9.67
C LYS A 99 -3.28 -23.97 -9.57
N GLN A 100 -2.79 -23.73 -8.36
CA GLN A 100 -1.35 -23.57 -8.11
C GLN A 100 -0.57 -24.82 -8.58
N SER A 101 0.61 -24.59 -9.15
CA SER A 101 1.52 -25.64 -9.56
C SER A 101 1.89 -26.57 -8.38
N PRO A 102 1.81 -27.90 -8.55
CA PRO A 102 2.26 -28.82 -7.50
C PRO A 102 3.76 -28.71 -7.19
N ASP A 103 4.58 -28.29 -8.13
CA ASP A 103 6.02 -28.10 -7.91
C ASP A 103 6.27 -26.93 -6.95
N ILE A 104 5.47 -25.88 -7.02
CA ILE A 104 5.55 -24.75 -6.08
C ILE A 104 4.99 -25.19 -4.70
N ALA A 105 3.87 -25.91 -4.71
CA ALA A 105 3.18 -26.33 -3.49
C ALA A 105 4.10 -27.10 -2.53
N GLN A 106 4.94 -28.02 -3.05
CA GLN A 106 5.83 -28.81 -2.20
C GLN A 106 6.85 -27.97 -1.42
N GLY A 107 7.24 -26.80 -1.93
CA GLY A 107 8.18 -25.91 -1.22
C GLY A 107 7.51 -25.03 -0.18
N VAL A 108 6.17 -24.90 -0.25
CA VAL A 108 5.38 -24.02 0.64
C VAL A 108 4.63 -24.83 1.70
N ASN A 109 4.31 -26.09 1.43
CA ASN A 109 3.56 -26.93 2.36
C ASN A 109 4.48 -27.45 3.46
N GLU A 110 4.01 -27.39 4.70
CA GLU A 110 4.72 -27.91 5.87
C GLU A 110 4.83 -29.45 5.77
N GLY A 111 6.01 -29.97 6.03
CA GLY A 111 6.29 -31.41 5.98
C GLY A 111 6.62 -31.95 4.59
N GLU A 112 6.73 -31.06 3.60
CA GLU A 112 7.09 -31.42 2.22
C GLU A 112 8.37 -30.68 1.82
N GLY A 113 8.97 -31.07 0.70
CA GLY A 113 10.18 -30.42 0.20
C GLY A 113 11.45 -30.82 0.95
N MET A 114 12.51 -30.06 0.76
CA MET A 114 13.81 -30.29 1.40
C MET A 114 13.90 -29.67 2.79
N ASP A 115 13.21 -28.55 3.03
CA ASP A 115 13.02 -27.95 4.34
C ASP A 115 11.63 -28.38 4.84
N LEU A 116 11.57 -28.95 6.04
CA LEU A 116 10.30 -29.47 6.58
C LEU A 116 9.43 -28.37 7.21
N ASP A 117 10.02 -27.21 7.52
CA ASP A 117 9.24 -26.02 7.88
C ASP A 117 8.68 -25.38 6.60
N GLN A 118 7.57 -24.64 6.73
CA GLN A 118 7.00 -23.93 5.58
C GLN A 118 8.02 -22.97 5.00
N GLY A 119 8.48 -23.24 3.78
CA GLY A 119 9.44 -22.40 3.07
C GLY A 119 8.79 -21.22 2.36
N ALA A 120 9.63 -20.32 1.87
CA ALA A 120 9.17 -19.22 1.03
C ALA A 120 8.67 -19.75 -0.32
N GLY A 121 7.57 -19.19 -0.83
CA GLY A 121 6.97 -19.59 -2.11
C GLY A 121 7.77 -19.13 -3.33
N ASP A 122 8.74 -18.24 -3.14
CA ASP A 122 9.62 -17.75 -4.20
C ASP A 122 10.90 -17.21 -3.56
N GLN A 123 11.91 -17.00 -4.39
CA GLN A 123 13.05 -16.16 -4.03
C GLN A 123 12.62 -14.70 -4.02
N GLY A 124 13.30 -13.85 -3.26
CA GLY A 124 13.01 -12.43 -3.32
C GLY A 124 13.67 -11.64 -2.22
N LEU A 125 13.56 -10.32 -2.32
CA LEU A 125 14.01 -9.38 -1.29
C LEU A 125 12.90 -8.37 -1.03
N MET A 126 12.73 -8.02 0.24
CA MET A 126 11.67 -7.12 0.69
C MET A 126 12.26 -6.07 1.61
N PHE A 127 11.69 -4.88 1.57
CA PHE A 127 12.13 -3.76 2.40
C PHE A 127 11.02 -3.29 3.33
N GLY A 128 11.42 -2.95 4.56
CA GLY A 128 10.59 -2.20 5.50
C GLY A 128 11.28 -0.90 5.84
N TYR A 129 10.50 0.12 6.19
CA TYR A 129 11.03 1.44 6.50
C TYR A 129 10.17 2.12 7.56
N ALA A 130 10.82 2.95 8.37
CA ALA A 130 10.14 3.86 9.29
C ALA A 130 11.04 5.08 9.52
N CYS A 131 10.41 6.22 9.80
CA CYS A 131 11.12 7.45 10.18
C CYS A 131 10.23 8.28 11.10
N ASN A 132 10.85 9.20 11.85
CA ASN A 132 10.13 10.01 12.85
C ASN A 132 9.56 11.32 12.27
N GLU A 133 9.27 11.36 10.97
CA GLU A 133 8.77 12.56 10.30
C GLU A 133 7.29 12.84 10.57
N THR A 134 6.50 11.79 10.83
CA THR A 134 5.06 11.90 11.10
C THR A 134 4.70 11.02 12.28
N ASP A 135 3.53 11.25 12.87
CA ASP A 135 3.03 10.48 14.02
C ASP A 135 2.85 8.99 13.70
N VAL A 136 2.64 8.66 12.42
CA VAL A 136 2.52 7.26 11.99
C VAL A 136 3.87 6.63 11.62
N LEU A 137 4.96 7.37 11.81
CA LEU A 137 6.34 6.94 11.53
C LEU A 137 6.55 6.61 10.06
N MET A 138 6.02 7.47 9.18
CA MET A 138 6.15 7.40 7.72
C MET A 138 6.72 8.72 7.17
N PRO A 139 7.32 8.69 5.99
CA PRO A 139 7.78 9.94 5.34
C PRO A 139 6.62 10.90 5.06
N CYS A 140 6.88 12.20 5.28
CA CYS A 140 5.90 13.27 5.06
C CYS A 140 5.28 13.26 3.66
N PRO A 141 6.08 13.20 2.55
CA PRO A 141 5.47 13.37 1.23
C PRO A 141 4.44 12.31 0.89
N ILE A 142 4.73 11.03 1.16
CA ILE A 142 3.77 9.96 0.84
C ILE A 142 2.56 9.99 1.79
N THR A 143 2.79 10.33 3.06
CA THR A 143 1.69 10.43 4.03
C THR A 143 0.67 11.47 3.57
N TYR A 144 1.13 12.68 3.26
CA TYR A 144 0.20 13.74 2.82
C TYR A 144 -0.41 13.44 1.45
N SER A 145 0.35 12.79 0.55
CA SER A 145 -0.21 12.37 -0.74
C SER A 145 -1.38 11.40 -0.55
N HIS A 146 -1.25 10.41 0.34
CA HIS A 146 -2.35 9.49 0.65
C HIS A 146 -3.56 10.22 1.25
N LEU A 147 -3.30 11.09 2.23
CA LEU A 147 -4.38 11.80 2.93
C LEU A 147 -5.18 12.69 1.97
N LEU A 148 -4.53 13.30 0.97
CA LEU A 148 -5.20 14.15 -0.02
C LEU A 148 -6.19 13.34 -0.87
N VAL A 149 -5.77 12.20 -1.42
CA VAL A 149 -6.67 11.40 -2.27
C VAL A 149 -7.71 10.66 -1.43
N LYS A 150 -7.40 10.32 -0.18
CA LYS A 150 -8.40 9.78 0.74
C LYS A 150 -9.48 10.84 1.04
N ARG A 151 -9.06 12.07 1.35
CA ARG A 151 -10.00 13.17 1.59
C ARG A 151 -10.87 13.44 0.37
N GLN A 152 -10.30 13.35 -0.85
CA GLN A 152 -11.07 13.48 -2.08
C GLN A 152 -12.20 12.45 -2.14
N ALA A 153 -11.87 11.18 -1.83
CA ALA A 153 -12.87 10.11 -1.82
C ALA A 153 -13.94 10.33 -0.73
N ASP A 154 -13.53 10.75 0.48
CA ASP A 154 -14.46 11.02 1.58
C ASP A 154 -15.46 12.14 1.21
N ILE A 155 -14.96 13.24 0.64
CA ILE A 155 -15.77 14.39 0.20
C ILE A 155 -16.72 13.97 -0.94
N ARG A 156 -16.23 13.14 -1.86
CA ARG A 156 -17.05 12.62 -2.97
C ARG A 156 -18.16 11.71 -2.45
N LYS A 157 -17.81 10.75 -1.60
CA LYS A 157 -18.79 9.75 -1.08
C LYS A 157 -19.82 10.39 -0.15
N SER A 158 -19.46 11.46 0.57
CA SER A 158 -20.40 12.19 1.42
C SER A 158 -21.41 13.05 0.59
N GLY A 159 -21.11 13.28 -0.69
CA GLY A 159 -21.92 14.16 -1.54
C GLY A 159 -21.65 15.64 -1.34
N GLN A 160 -20.66 16.01 -0.52
CA GLN A 160 -20.33 17.42 -0.25
C GLN A 160 -19.92 18.15 -1.54
N LEU A 161 -19.13 17.48 -2.41
CA LEU A 161 -18.82 17.97 -3.75
C LEU A 161 -19.31 16.89 -4.73
N ASN A 162 -20.57 16.99 -5.10
CA ASN A 162 -21.28 15.93 -5.85
C ASN A 162 -20.82 15.79 -7.31
N TRP A 163 -20.01 16.72 -7.80
CA TRP A 163 -19.43 16.69 -9.14
C TRP A 163 -18.09 15.93 -9.19
N LEU A 164 -17.54 15.52 -8.05
CA LEU A 164 -16.32 14.70 -8.02
C LEU A 164 -16.61 13.28 -8.53
N ARG A 165 -15.67 12.74 -9.31
CA ARG A 165 -15.69 11.37 -9.79
C ARG A 165 -14.56 10.57 -9.14
N PRO A 166 -14.55 9.20 -9.28
CA PRO A 166 -13.66 8.37 -8.45
C PRO A 166 -12.17 8.52 -8.71
N ASP A 167 -11.73 8.83 -9.93
CA ASP A 167 -10.31 8.87 -10.27
C ASP A 167 -9.65 10.16 -9.79
N ALA A 168 -8.51 10.04 -9.12
CA ALA A 168 -7.73 11.20 -8.68
C ALA A 168 -6.28 10.80 -8.43
N LYS A 169 -5.39 11.80 -8.54
CA LYS A 169 -3.96 11.68 -8.23
C LYS A 169 -3.53 12.87 -7.40
N SER A 170 -2.63 12.63 -6.46
CA SER A 170 -1.98 13.68 -5.68
C SER A 170 -0.47 13.57 -5.78
N GLN A 171 0.22 14.67 -5.55
CA GLN A 171 1.68 14.70 -5.47
C GLN A 171 2.05 15.80 -4.48
N VAL A 172 2.92 15.49 -3.51
CA VAL A 172 3.38 16.45 -2.52
C VAL A 172 4.89 16.54 -2.56
N THR A 173 5.41 17.74 -2.75
CA THR A 173 6.84 18.05 -2.69
C THR A 173 7.13 18.74 -1.37
N VAL A 174 8.03 18.16 -0.59
CA VAL A 174 8.45 18.66 0.72
C VAL A 174 9.89 19.17 0.64
N ALA A 175 10.15 20.32 1.21
CA ALA A 175 11.50 20.85 1.38
C ALA A 175 12.09 20.30 2.67
N TYR A 176 13.32 19.82 2.56
CA TYR A 176 14.08 19.22 3.67
C TYR A 176 15.31 20.07 3.95
N GLU A 177 15.65 20.22 5.21
CA GLU A 177 16.89 20.82 5.66
C GLU A 177 17.56 19.85 6.65
N ASP A 178 18.77 19.42 6.33
CA ASP A 178 19.51 18.42 7.13
C ASP A 178 18.65 17.18 7.43
N SER A 179 17.99 16.68 6.40
CA SER A 179 17.12 15.47 6.43
C SER A 179 15.84 15.61 7.25
N LYS A 180 15.44 16.83 7.65
CA LYS A 180 14.19 17.09 8.37
C LYS A 180 13.23 17.85 7.47
N PRO A 181 11.94 17.46 7.43
CA PRO A 181 10.97 18.20 6.62
C PRO A 181 10.69 19.56 7.26
N ILE A 182 10.74 20.62 6.45
CA ILE A 182 10.57 21.99 6.95
C ILE A 182 9.37 22.72 6.35
N SER A 183 8.98 22.40 5.12
CA SER A 183 7.82 23.05 4.50
C SER A 183 7.35 22.27 3.28
N ILE A 184 6.12 22.52 2.88
CA ILE A 184 5.56 21.97 1.64
C ILE A 184 5.80 23.00 0.53
N ASP A 185 6.53 22.56 -0.50
CA ASP A 185 6.86 23.40 -1.65
C ASP A 185 5.73 23.43 -2.68
N THR A 186 5.24 22.26 -3.08
CA THR A 186 4.24 22.12 -4.13
C THR A 186 3.26 21.01 -3.81
N VAL A 187 1.99 21.25 -4.07
CA VAL A 187 0.90 20.27 -4.00
C VAL A 187 0.24 20.21 -5.37
N VAL A 188 0.20 19.01 -5.97
CA VAL A 188 -0.56 18.75 -7.19
C VAL A 188 -1.74 17.87 -6.81
N LEU A 189 -2.94 18.22 -7.25
CA LEU A 189 -4.10 17.34 -7.11
C LEU A 189 -4.91 17.40 -8.40
N SER A 190 -4.98 16.26 -9.10
CA SER A 190 -5.79 16.08 -10.29
C SER A 190 -6.95 15.16 -9.93
N THR A 191 -8.18 15.62 -10.16
CA THR A 191 -9.38 14.85 -9.84
C THR A 191 -10.35 14.85 -11.00
N GLN A 192 -10.89 13.67 -11.30
CA GLN A 192 -11.97 13.48 -12.27
C GLN A 192 -13.23 14.19 -11.77
N HIS A 193 -13.97 14.80 -12.70
CA HIS A 193 -15.13 15.61 -12.36
C HIS A 193 -16.21 15.55 -13.45
N ASP A 194 -17.41 15.96 -13.12
CA ASP A 194 -18.51 16.11 -14.07
C ASP A 194 -18.20 17.19 -15.12
N PRO A 195 -18.76 17.07 -16.33
CA PRO A 195 -18.39 17.97 -17.44
C PRO A 195 -18.83 19.43 -17.27
N ASP A 196 -19.81 19.69 -16.42
CA ASP A 196 -20.50 20.99 -16.38
C ASP A 196 -19.95 21.95 -15.32
N ILE A 197 -18.82 21.63 -14.67
CA ILE A 197 -18.21 22.51 -13.68
C ILE A 197 -17.00 23.25 -14.27
N GLU A 198 -16.89 24.53 -13.93
CA GLU A 198 -15.79 25.37 -14.41
C GLU A 198 -14.51 25.13 -13.63
N HIS A 199 -13.35 25.17 -14.32
CA HIS A 199 -12.03 24.91 -13.71
C HIS A 199 -11.77 25.76 -12.46
N LYS A 200 -12.13 27.06 -12.50
CA LYS A 200 -11.90 27.95 -11.35
C LYS A 200 -12.66 27.52 -10.09
N ASP A 201 -13.86 26.92 -10.29
CA ASP A 201 -14.65 26.44 -9.15
C ASP A 201 -14.09 25.12 -8.62
N ILE A 202 -13.58 24.26 -9.52
CA ILE A 202 -12.84 23.03 -9.14
C ILE A 202 -11.62 23.43 -8.30
N GLU A 203 -10.79 24.34 -8.82
CA GLU A 203 -9.57 24.79 -8.16
C GLU A 203 -9.86 25.31 -6.75
N LYS A 204 -10.82 26.21 -6.64
CA LYS A 204 -11.19 26.81 -5.35
C LYS A 204 -11.69 25.73 -4.38
N ALA A 205 -12.62 24.88 -4.81
CA ALA A 205 -13.20 23.85 -3.94
C ALA A 205 -12.15 22.83 -3.49
N VAL A 206 -11.27 22.39 -4.39
CA VAL A 206 -10.22 21.43 -4.06
C VAL A 206 -9.24 22.03 -3.04
N ILE A 207 -8.83 23.29 -3.23
CA ILE A 207 -7.93 23.94 -2.28
C ILE A 207 -8.60 24.07 -0.91
N ASP A 208 -9.85 24.56 -0.86
CA ASP A 208 -10.51 24.88 0.41
C ASP A 208 -11.03 23.64 1.15
N GLU A 209 -11.56 22.64 0.42
CA GLU A 209 -12.25 21.48 1.04
C GLU A 209 -11.37 20.25 1.15
N ILE A 210 -10.32 20.15 0.32
CA ILE A 210 -9.46 18.95 0.30
C ILE A 210 -8.05 19.29 0.79
N ILE A 211 -7.36 20.26 0.16
CA ILE A 211 -5.93 20.47 0.42
C ILE A 211 -5.70 21.11 1.80
N LYS A 212 -6.33 22.24 2.06
CA LYS A 212 -6.11 22.97 3.34
C LYS A 212 -6.50 22.16 4.57
N PRO A 213 -7.63 21.42 4.60
CA PRO A 213 -7.96 20.66 5.79
C PRO A 213 -7.03 19.48 6.08
N VAL A 214 -6.24 19.02 5.10
CA VAL A 214 -5.34 17.87 5.22
C VAL A 214 -3.93 18.28 5.64
N LEU A 215 -3.42 19.38 5.08
CA LEU A 215 -2.02 19.74 5.25
C LEU A 215 -1.80 20.56 6.54
N PRO A 216 -0.72 20.29 7.29
CA PRO A 216 -0.47 21.05 8.53
C PRO A 216 -0.10 22.50 8.23
N GLU A 217 -0.79 23.41 8.91
CA GLU A 217 -0.61 24.86 8.70
C GLU A 217 0.85 25.30 8.86
N ASN A 218 1.57 24.71 9.81
CA ASN A 218 2.95 25.07 10.09
C ASN A 218 3.93 24.67 8.98
N MET A 219 3.50 23.82 8.04
CA MET A 219 4.31 23.45 6.86
C MET A 219 3.94 24.21 5.61
N ILE A 220 2.88 25.01 5.66
CA ILE A 220 2.42 25.84 4.52
C ILE A 220 3.07 27.22 4.63
N THR A 221 3.61 27.72 3.53
CA THR A 221 4.25 29.05 3.46
C THR A 221 3.59 29.87 2.35
N SER A 222 3.92 31.17 2.30
CA SER A 222 3.48 32.03 1.19
C SER A 222 4.04 31.61 -0.16
N LYS A 223 5.03 30.71 -0.18
CA LYS A 223 5.65 30.17 -1.40
C LYS A 223 5.05 28.84 -1.84
N THR A 224 4.24 28.22 -1.01
CA THR A 224 3.62 26.92 -1.34
C THR A 224 2.72 27.07 -2.57
N ARG A 225 2.95 26.22 -3.57
CA ARG A 225 2.21 26.26 -4.83
C ARG A 225 1.14 25.17 -4.84
N TYR A 226 -0.03 25.53 -5.36
CA TYR A 226 -1.14 24.58 -5.55
C TYR A 226 -1.42 24.46 -7.05
N LEU A 227 -1.37 23.22 -7.56
CA LEU A 227 -1.62 22.90 -8.97
C LEU A 227 -2.81 21.93 -9.02
N VAL A 228 -3.99 22.46 -9.31
CA VAL A 228 -5.23 21.67 -9.35
C VAL A 228 -5.65 21.49 -10.81
N ASN A 229 -5.80 20.23 -11.24
CA ASN A 229 -6.17 19.88 -12.62
C ASN A 229 -5.42 20.78 -13.63
N PRO A 230 -4.08 20.73 -13.64
CA PRO A 230 -3.29 21.69 -14.46
C PRO A 230 -3.52 21.55 -15.97
N THR A 231 -4.15 20.48 -16.44
CA THR A 231 -4.56 20.33 -17.85
C THR A 231 -5.89 21.06 -18.13
N GLY A 232 -6.58 21.55 -17.10
CA GLY A 232 -7.83 22.29 -17.19
C GLY A 232 -9.08 21.44 -17.16
N ARG A 233 -9.03 20.19 -17.61
CA ARG A 233 -10.23 19.33 -17.72
C ARG A 233 -9.84 17.86 -17.48
N PHE A 234 -10.63 17.16 -16.63
CA PHE A 234 -10.41 15.74 -16.34
C PHE A 234 -11.78 15.05 -16.16
N VAL A 235 -12.52 14.96 -17.27
CA VAL A 235 -13.83 14.29 -17.30
C VAL A 235 -13.68 12.81 -17.66
N ILE A 236 -12.84 12.51 -18.67
CA ILE A 236 -12.53 11.14 -19.05
C ILE A 236 -11.41 10.64 -18.11
N GLY A 237 -11.69 9.61 -17.34
CA GLY A 237 -10.77 9.05 -16.37
C GLY A 237 -11.19 7.65 -15.96
N GLY A 238 -10.54 7.11 -14.93
CA GLY A 238 -10.77 5.74 -14.50
C GLY A 238 -10.40 4.76 -15.60
N PRO A 239 -10.99 3.56 -15.60
CA PRO A 239 -10.65 2.51 -16.59
C PRO A 239 -10.88 2.90 -18.07
N VAL A 240 -11.69 3.93 -18.32
CA VAL A 240 -11.88 4.46 -19.68
C VAL A 240 -10.69 5.31 -20.11
N GLY A 241 -10.07 5.99 -19.17
CA GLY A 241 -8.91 6.84 -19.47
C GLY A 241 -7.61 6.08 -19.60
N ASP A 242 -7.44 5.01 -18.83
CA ASP A 242 -6.19 4.25 -18.80
C ASP A 242 -6.46 2.83 -18.28
N CYS A 243 -5.73 1.88 -18.81
CA CYS A 243 -5.80 0.46 -18.40
C CYS A 243 -5.19 0.31 -17.01
N GLY A 244 -5.87 -0.40 -16.11
CA GLY A 244 -5.37 -0.73 -14.79
C GLY A 244 -4.96 -2.18 -14.65
N LEU A 245 -3.92 -2.43 -13.85
CA LEU A 245 -3.41 -3.77 -13.56
C LEU A 245 -2.99 -3.87 -12.10
N THR A 246 -3.24 -5.02 -11.50
CA THR A 246 -2.77 -5.34 -10.15
C THR A 246 -1.25 -5.17 -10.08
N GLY A 247 -0.77 -4.54 -9.01
CA GLY A 247 0.67 -4.47 -8.72
C GLY A 247 1.44 -3.43 -9.52
N ARG A 248 0.75 -2.42 -10.09
CA ARG A 248 1.43 -1.34 -10.83
C ARG A 248 1.61 -0.06 -10.02
N LYS A 249 1.27 -0.08 -8.72
CA LYS A 249 1.43 1.09 -7.84
C LYS A 249 2.23 0.73 -6.60
N ILE A 250 3.28 -0.08 -6.77
CA ILE A 250 4.04 -0.65 -5.65
C ILE A 250 4.78 0.41 -4.82
N ILE A 251 5.18 1.52 -5.43
CA ILE A 251 5.84 2.62 -4.72
C ILE A 251 4.80 3.45 -3.94
N VAL A 252 3.61 3.66 -4.52
CA VAL A 252 2.47 4.26 -3.83
C VAL A 252 2.06 3.39 -2.62
N ASP A 253 2.03 2.08 -2.80
CA ASP A 253 1.64 1.13 -1.75
C ASP A 253 2.60 1.13 -0.56
N THR A 254 3.84 1.59 -0.75
CA THR A 254 4.91 1.49 0.25
C THR A 254 5.35 2.87 0.76
N TYR A 255 6.49 3.38 0.35
CA TYR A 255 7.11 4.55 1.01
C TYR A 255 7.28 5.76 0.09
N GLY A 256 6.64 5.77 -1.08
CA GLY A 256 6.65 6.91 -1.99
C GLY A 256 8.03 7.26 -2.55
N GLY A 257 8.92 6.26 -2.61
CA GLY A 257 10.29 6.44 -3.10
C GLY A 257 11.32 6.79 -2.03
N MET A 258 10.91 6.97 -0.76
CA MET A 258 11.85 7.31 0.32
C MET A 258 12.71 6.10 0.71
N ALA A 259 12.21 4.88 0.53
CA ALA A 259 12.92 3.63 0.83
C ALA A 259 13.13 2.84 -0.46
N ARG A 260 14.07 1.92 -0.40
CA ARG A 260 14.27 0.94 -1.49
C ARG A 260 13.06 0.01 -1.58
N HIS A 261 12.92 -0.68 -2.71
CA HIS A 261 11.82 -1.62 -2.96
C HIS A 261 12.36 -2.88 -3.63
N GLY A 262 11.86 -4.03 -3.20
CA GLY A 262 12.29 -5.33 -3.75
C GLY A 262 11.64 -5.70 -5.08
N GLY A 263 10.56 -5.01 -5.46
CA GLY A 263 9.84 -5.23 -6.72
C GLY A 263 8.56 -6.04 -6.59
N GLY A 264 8.33 -6.72 -5.45
CA GLY A 264 7.14 -7.55 -5.26
C GLY A 264 5.89 -6.72 -4.98
N ALA A 265 4.79 -7.03 -5.68
CA ALA A 265 3.48 -6.44 -5.41
C ALA A 265 2.77 -7.21 -4.30
N PHE A 266 1.81 -6.55 -3.64
CA PHE A 266 1.08 -7.10 -2.49
C PHE A 266 -0.29 -7.66 -2.89
N SER A 267 -1.11 -6.84 -3.54
CA SER A 267 -2.53 -7.15 -3.78
C SER A 267 -2.69 -8.43 -4.59
N GLY A 268 -3.73 -9.19 -4.26
CA GLY A 268 -4.05 -10.45 -4.94
C GLY A 268 -3.30 -11.67 -4.40
N LYS A 269 -2.40 -11.49 -3.42
CA LYS A 269 -1.55 -12.57 -2.88
C LYS A 269 -1.97 -12.92 -1.45
N ASP A 270 -2.06 -14.23 -1.15
CA ASP A 270 -2.18 -14.69 0.24
C ASP A 270 -0.83 -14.56 0.96
N PRO A 271 -0.79 -14.61 2.31
CA PRO A 271 0.45 -14.33 3.06
C PRO A 271 1.52 -15.43 3.00
N SER A 272 1.30 -16.56 2.32
CA SER A 272 2.40 -17.50 2.02
C SER A 272 3.41 -16.86 1.05
N LYS A 273 3.00 -15.86 0.30
CA LYS A 273 3.87 -15.09 -0.60
C LYS A 273 4.65 -14.06 0.22
N VAL A 274 5.95 -14.27 0.34
CA VAL A 274 6.83 -13.40 1.14
C VAL A 274 6.93 -11.98 0.58
N ASP A 275 6.66 -11.78 -0.71
CA ASP A 275 6.52 -10.44 -1.29
C ASP A 275 5.59 -9.57 -0.42
N ARG A 276 4.50 -10.15 0.06
CA ARG A 276 3.53 -9.45 0.90
C ARG A 276 3.86 -9.57 2.38
N SER A 277 3.91 -10.79 2.90
CA SER A 277 4.03 -11.03 4.35
C SER A 277 5.35 -10.51 4.91
N ALA A 278 6.48 -10.72 4.22
CA ALA A 278 7.77 -10.27 4.71
C ALA A 278 7.95 -8.76 4.56
N ALA A 279 7.31 -8.11 3.57
CA ALA A 279 7.30 -6.65 3.51
C ALA A 279 6.55 -6.07 4.71
N TYR A 280 5.43 -6.67 5.11
CA TYR A 280 4.68 -6.28 6.30
C TYR A 280 5.51 -6.50 7.57
N ALA A 281 6.19 -7.66 7.68
CA ALA A 281 7.07 -7.95 8.82
C ALA A 281 8.24 -6.96 8.88
N ALA A 282 8.84 -6.63 7.73
CA ALA A 282 9.94 -5.67 7.67
C ALA A 282 9.48 -4.28 8.13
N ARG A 283 8.26 -3.85 7.74
CA ARG A 283 7.67 -2.60 8.27
C ARG A 283 7.48 -2.67 9.78
N TYR A 284 6.95 -3.79 10.28
CA TYR A 284 6.71 -3.98 11.71
C TYR A 284 8.02 -3.85 12.50
N VAL A 285 9.10 -4.48 12.04
CA VAL A 285 10.43 -4.39 12.67
C VAL A 285 10.93 -2.93 12.63
N ALA A 286 10.97 -2.31 11.44
CA ALA A 286 11.50 -0.95 11.28
C ALA A 286 10.72 0.05 12.15
N LYS A 287 9.40 -0.09 12.19
CA LYS A 287 8.53 0.79 12.97
C LYS A 287 8.82 0.67 14.47
N ASN A 288 8.99 -0.56 14.97
CA ASN A 288 9.29 -0.78 16.40
C ASN A 288 10.68 -0.23 16.78
N ILE A 289 11.68 -0.33 15.89
CA ILE A 289 13.02 0.23 16.13
C ILE A 289 12.93 1.76 16.28
N VAL A 290 12.22 2.43 15.36
CA VAL A 290 12.07 3.89 15.42
C VAL A 290 11.21 4.29 16.62
N ALA A 291 10.11 3.59 16.89
CA ALA A 291 9.25 3.83 18.05
C ALA A 291 10.01 3.66 19.37
N ALA A 292 10.94 2.70 19.43
CA ALA A 292 11.80 2.49 20.59
C ALA A 292 12.84 3.62 20.76
N GLY A 293 12.96 4.53 19.81
CA GLY A 293 13.94 5.60 19.83
C GLY A 293 15.37 5.16 19.58
N LEU A 294 15.55 3.96 19.02
CA LEU A 294 16.88 3.39 18.71
C LEU A 294 17.48 3.98 17.44
N ALA A 295 16.67 4.57 16.59
CA ALA A 295 17.07 5.32 15.40
C ALA A 295 15.96 6.31 15.04
N GLU A 296 16.31 7.39 14.31
CA GLU A 296 15.30 8.32 13.75
C GLU A 296 14.79 7.83 12.42
N ARG A 297 15.58 7.02 11.70
CA ARG A 297 15.25 6.42 10.41
C ARG A 297 15.79 4.99 10.41
N CYS A 298 14.99 4.07 9.90
CA CYS A 298 15.38 2.66 9.84
C CYS A 298 14.85 2.03 8.57
N GLU A 299 15.73 1.39 7.80
CA GLU A 299 15.37 0.56 6.66
C GLU A 299 15.86 -0.85 6.92
N LEU A 300 14.99 -1.84 6.77
CA LEU A 300 15.29 -3.25 6.93
C LEU A 300 15.13 -3.95 5.59
N GLN A 301 16.12 -4.77 5.20
CA GLN A 301 15.98 -5.67 4.05
C GLN A 301 15.93 -7.11 4.56
N LEU A 302 14.96 -7.87 4.06
CA LEU A 302 14.86 -9.32 4.24
C LEU A 302 14.99 -10.00 2.88
N SER A 303 15.62 -11.17 2.83
CA SER A 303 15.67 -11.96 1.60
C SER A 303 15.40 -13.42 1.87
N TYR A 304 14.85 -14.12 0.87
CA TYR A 304 14.45 -15.53 0.96
C TYR A 304 14.85 -16.27 -0.30
N ALA A 305 15.07 -17.58 -0.14
CA ALA A 305 15.20 -18.53 -1.24
C ALA A 305 13.95 -19.40 -1.29
N ILE A 306 13.53 -19.78 -2.49
CA ILE A 306 12.34 -20.63 -2.66
C ILE A 306 12.51 -21.94 -1.88
N GLY A 307 11.48 -22.35 -1.14
CA GLY A 307 11.47 -23.59 -0.37
C GLY A 307 12.29 -23.59 0.90
N VAL A 308 12.86 -22.42 1.30
CA VAL A 308 13.66 -22.30 2.54
C VAL A 308 12.92 -21.42 3.53
N ALA A 309 12.83 -21.85 4.78
CA ALA A 309 12.10 -21.12 5.81
C ALA A 309 12.91 -19.94 6.38
N GLU A 310 14.17 -20.13 6.69
CA GLU A 310 14.98 -19.05 7.27
C GLU A 310 15.32 -17.97 6.23
N PRO A 311 15.22 -16.68 6.60
CA PRO A 311 15.72 -15.64 5.71
C PRO A 311 17.19 -15.86 5.34
N THR A 312 17.51 -15.70 4.05
CA THR A 312 18.91 -15.81 3.59
C THR A 312 19.75 -14.63 4.07
N SER A 313 19.13 -13.47 4.31
CA SER A 313 19.81 -12.32 4.93
C SER A 313 18.84 -11.41 5.64
N ILE A 314 19.36 -10.72 6.66
CA ILE A 314 18.72 -9.59 7.35
C ILE A 314 19.75 -8.46 7.34
N SER A 315 19.40 -7.33 6.73
CA SER A 315 20.28 -6.17 6.66
C SER A 315 19.52 -4.93 7.15
N ILE A 316 20.18 -4.09 7.92
CA ILE A 316 19.58 -2.89 8.48
C ILE A 316 20.42 -1.66 8.16
N GLU A 317 19.76 -0.53 7.89
CA GLU A 317 20.39 0.75 7.64
C GLU A 317 19.67 1.82 8.47
N THR A 318 20.39 2.54 9.31
CA THR A 318 19.85 3.60 10.17
C THR A 318 20.26 5.02 9.71
N PHE A 319 20.93 5.13 8.57
CA PHE A 319 21.27 6.42 7.95
C PHE A 319 22.06 7.34 8.90
N GLY A 320 22.91 6.76 9.72
CA GLY A 320 23.71 7.51 10.71
C GLY A 320 22.92 8.00 11.93
N THR A 321 21.65 7.62 12.09
CA THR A 321 20.83 8.03 13.23
C THR A 321 20.72 6.96 14.32
N GLY A 322 21.33 5.80 14.11
CA GLY A 322 21.30 4.67 15.05
C GLY A 322 22.05 4.98 16.35
N LYS A 323 21.43 4.62 17.48
CA LYS A 323 22.02 4.78 18.81
C LYS A 323 22.72 3.52 19.31
N VAL A 324 22.60 2.43 18.56
CA VAL A 324 23.12 1.10 18.91
C VAL A 324 23.82 0.55 17.68
N GLU A 325 24.87 -0.24 17.92
CA GLU A 325 25.62 -0.89 16.85
C GLU A 325 24.72 -1.81 16.03
N GLN A 326 24.95 -1.85 14.73
CA GLN A 326 24.13 -2.61 13.77
C GLN A 326 24.03 -4.10 14.13
N GLU A 327 25.13 -4.72 14.57
CA GLU A 327 25.15 -6.13 14.94
C GLU A 327 24.21 -6.42 16.11
N LYS A 328 24.17 -5.51 17.09
CA LYS A 328 23.27 -5.65 18.25
C LYS A 328 21.80 -5.52 17.83
N LEU A 329 21.52 -4.58 16.90
CA LEU A 329 20.16 -4.43 16.35
C LEU A 329 19.73 -5.72 15.62
N ILE A 330 20.60 -6.31 14.79
CA ILE A 330 20.30 -7.56 14.08
C ILE A 330 20.06 -8.70 15.07
N GLY A 331 20.89 -8.78 16.13
CA GLY A 331 20.68 -9.76 17.20
C GLY A 331 19.30 -9.63 17.83
N ALA A 332 18.95 -8.41 18.24
CA ALA A 332 17.64 -8.15 18.86
C ALA A 332 16.48 -8.45 17.89
N ILE A 333 16.67 -8.19 16.60
CA ILE A 333 15.63 -8.53 15.58
C ILE A 333 15.42 -10.05 15.58
N ARG A 334 16.49 -10.84 15.52
CA ARG A 334 16.40 -12.31 15.51
C ARG A 334 15.76 -12.87 16.79
N ASP A 335 16.03 -12.22 17.93
CA ASP A 335 15.49 -12.67 19.23
C ASP A 335 13.98 -12.39 19.39
N ASN A 336 13.47 -11.33 18.74
CA ASN A 336 12.13 -10.80 19.05
C ASN A 336 11.14 -10.94 17.90
N PHE A 337 11.58 -11.31 16.69
CA PHE A 337 10.72 -11.41 15.51
C PHE A 337 11.00 -12.70 14.76
N ASP A 338 10.00 -13.56 14.67
CA ASP A 338 10.10 -14.78 13.86
C ASP A 338 9.85 -14.40 12.39
N LEU A 339 10.93 -14.33 11.62
CA LEU A 339 10.90 -13.87 10.24
C LEU A 339 10.82 -15.03 9.22
N ARG A 340 10.59 -16.26 9.68
CA ARG A 340 10.24 -17.37 8.79
C ARG A 340 8.82 -17.15 8.26
N PRO A 341 8.46 -17.61 7.04
CA PRO A 341 7.13 -17.37 6.47
C PRO A 341 5.97 -17.72 7.42
N LYS A 342 5.98 -18.91 8.03
CA LYS A 342 4.95 -19.31 8.99
C LYS A 342 5.00 -18.46 10.27
N GLY A 343 6.21 -18.10 10.71
CA GLY A 343 6.41 -17.23 11.88
C GLY A 343 5.76 -15.87 11.67
N ILE A 344 5.97 -15.27 10.50
CA ILE A 344 5.36 -13.98 10.14
C ILE A 344 3.83 -14.08 10.15
N ILE A 345 3.29 -15.12 9.51
CA ILE A 345 1.85 -15.36 9.44
C ILE A 345 1.24 -15.40 10.85
N ASN A 346 1.87 -16.15 11.74
CA ASN A 346 1.41 -16.30 13.13
C ASN A 346 1.58 -15.00 13.92
N MET A 347 2.77 -14.38 13.84
CA MET A 347 3.12 -13.18 14.59
C MET A 347 2.18 -12.02 14.26
N LEU A 348 1.81 -11.87 12.98
CA LEU A 348 0.95 -10.79 12.52
C LEU A 348 -0.52 -11.20 12.33
N GLY A 349 -0.85 -12.48 12.56
CA GLY A 349 -2.23 -12.97 12.44
C GLY A 349 -2.81 -12.76 11.04
N LEU A 350 -2.10 -13.20 10.01
CA LEU A 350 -2.40 -12.83 8.63
C LEU A 350 -3.47 -13.71 7.95
N LEU A 351 -3.92 -14.81 8.58
CA LEU A 351 -4.93 -15.70 7.98
C LEU A 351 -6.35 -15.22 8.30
N ARG A 352 -6.68 -14.03 7.81
CA ARG A 352 -8.00 -13.41 8.02
C ARG A 352 -8.25 -12.34 6.95
N PRO A 353 -9.52 -11.95 6.72
CA PRO A 353 -9.84 -10.98 5.67
C PRO A 353 -9.53 -9.54 6.12
N ILE A 354 -8.29 -9.10 5.87
CA ILE A 354 -7.82 -7.74 6.24
C ILE A 354 -7.18 -7.02 5.05
N TYR A 355 -7.30 -7.56 3.83
CA TYR A 355 -6.46 -7.13 2.70
C TYR A 355 -7.11 -6.06 1.83
N GLN A 356 -8.39 -6.16 1.51
CA GLN A 356 -9.08 -5.17 0.67
C GLN A 356 -8.87 -3.74 1.19
N GLN A 357 -8.98 -3.55 2.51
CA GLN A 357 -8.86 -2.23 3.14
C GLN A 357 -7.46 -1.62 2.97
N THR A 358 -6.43 -2.42 2.66
CA THR A 358 -5.06 -1.93 2.44
C THR A 358 -4.80 -1.55 0.98
N ALA A 359 -5.65 -1.95 0.05
CA ALA A 359 -5.38 -1.87 -1.39
C ALA A 359 -5.46 -0.45 -1.96
N ALA A 360 -5.88 0.54 -1.15
CA ALA A 360 -5.85 1.96 -1.51
C ALA A 360 -5.35 2.76 -0.31
N TYR A 361 -4.70 3.89 -0.58
CA TYR A 361 -4.19 4.85 0.41
C TYR A 361 -3.00 4.33 1.22
N GLY A 362 -2.25 3.37 0.65
CA GLY A 362 -1.03 2.82 1.23
C GLY A 362 -1.26 1.65 2.19
N HIS A 363 -0.32 0.73 2.22
CA HIS A 363 -0.33 -0.43 3.12
C HIS A 363 0.29 -0.11 4.49
N PHE A 364 0.95 1.04 4.62
CA PHE A 364 1.71 1.44 5.81
C PHE A 364 1.27 2.82 6.29
N GLY A 365 1.41 3.05 7.60
CA GLY A 365 1.11 4.34 8.20
C GLY A 365 -0.38 4.64 8.32
N ARG A 366 -1.18 3.59 8.46
CA ARG A 366 -2.65 3.74 8.50
C ARG A 366 -3.14 3.84 9.95
N UNK A 367 -3.70 4.77 10.18
CA UNK A 367 -4.17 4.98 11.30
C UNK A 367 -5.47 4.80 11.43
N ASP A 368 -6.25 4.72 10.34
CA ASP A 368 -7.70 4.60 10.24
C ASP A 368 -8.21 3.15 10.33
N ILE A 369 -7.34 2.18 10.22
CA ILE A 369 -7.63 0.74 10.25
C ILE A 369 -6.63 0.03 11.15
N ASP A 370 -7.05 -1.08 11.80
CA ASP A 370 -6.17 -1.86 12.69
C ASP A 370 -5.34 -2.86 11.88
N LEU A 371 -4.09 -2.51 11.63
CA LEU A 371 -3.14 -3.36 10.92
C LEU A 371 -2.08 -3.87 11.87
N PRO A 372 -1.89 -5.21 11.98
CA PRO A 372 -0.94 -5.78 12.95
C PRO A 372 0.49 -5.28 12.78
N TRP A 373 0.92 -5.02 11.56
CA TRP A 373 2.28 -4.55 11.27
C TRP A 373 2.49 -3.07 11.60
N GLU A 374 1.44 -2.39 12.03
CA GLU A 374 1.55 -0.99 12.48
C GLU A 374 1.61 -0.88 14.00
N ARG A 375 1.59 -1.99 14.72
CA ARG A 375 1.66 -1.98 16.18
C ARG A 375 3.06 -1.68 16.68
N UNK A 376 3.33 -0.83 17.70
CA UNK A 376 4.33 -0.50 18.18
C UNK A 376 4.62 -1.17 19.25
N ASP A 377 4.14 -2.65 19.71
CA ASP A 377 4.13 -3.48 20.92
C ASP A 377 5.47 -4.14 21.24
N LYS A 378 6.49 -3.96 20.42
CA LYS A 378 7.87 -4.38 20.70
C LYS A 378 8.78 -3.23 21.21
N UNK A 379 8.27 -2.03 21.37
CA UNK A 379 8.91 -1.01 21.70
C UNK A 379 9.66 -1.17 22.84
N ASP A 380 9.02 -1.73 24.04
CA ASP A 380 9.68 -1.80 25.36
C ASP A 380 10.74 -2.89 25.45
N ILE A 381 10.46 -4.05 24.88
CA ILE A 381 11.43 -5.13 24.93
C ILE A 381 12.72 -4.77 24.18
N LEU A 382 12.62 -4.06 23.07
CA LEU A 382 13.80 -3.60 22.33
C LEU A 382 14.60 -2.59 23.13
N LYS A 383 13.94 -1.68 23.83
CA LYS A 383 14.63 -0.74 24.74
C LYS A 383 15.36 -1.49 25.84
N GLN A 384 14.69 -2.40 26.53
CA GLN A 384 15.29 -3.14 27.64
C GLN A 384 16.52 -3.94 27.20
N GLN A 385 16.48 -4.53 26.00
CA GLN A 385 17.57 -5.36 25.48
C GLN A 385 18.76 -4.53 25.03
N LEU A 386 18.53 -3.31 24.53
CA LEU A 386 19.53 -2.56 23.77
C LEU A 386 19.99 -1.26 24.44
N THR A 387 19.33 -0.82 25.52
CA THR A 387 19.75 0.40 26.28
C THR A 387 20.05 0.07 27.74
#